data_b50139e34c0695e12bbd19d2a7f61268
#
_entry.id   b50139e34c0695e12bbd19d2a7f61268
#
_cell.length_a   1.000
_cell.length_b   1.000
_cell.length_c   1.000
_cell.angle_alpha   90.00
_cell.angle_beta   90.00
_cell.angle_gamma   90.00
#
_symmetry.space_group_name_H-M   'P 1'
#
loop_
_entity.id
_entity.type
_entity.pdbx_description
1 polymer ?
#
loop_
_entity_poly.entity_id
_entity_poly.type
_entity_poly.pdbx_seq_one_letter_code
_entity_poly.pdbx_strand_id
1 'polypeptide(L)'
;MKRLLWIVGLPIFLAACSAPGGLYGSAPAASSTASAPAASASASAATPAPTPVAPASVIATQNTRLGTILADAQGRTLYYFLPERGGKIVCSSSACTNYWPPSLSAGGNPTGSAGVTGQLGVIARGGGAQQITYATWPLYTFAGDSAAGQTSGQGVVGFGGKWMVATPGLQP
;
A
#
# COMPACT_ATOMS: atom_id res chain seq x y z
N MET A 1 -4.38 -49.30 7.92
CA MET A 1 -4.85 -49.56 9.29
C MET A 1 -4.35 -48.47 10.22
N LYS A 2 -5.20 -48.02 11.12
CA LYS A 2 -5.08 -47.05 12.23
C LYS A 2 -5.47 -45.61 11.90
N ARG A 3 -6.76 -45.42 12.13
CA ARG A 3 -7.42 -44.13 12.40
C ARG A 3 -6.99 -43.63 13.78
N LEU A 4 -6.72 -42.39 13.96
CA LEU A 4 -6.76 -41.72 15.27
C LEU A 4 -7.58 -40.44 15.16
N LEU A 5 -8.79 -40.56 15.70
CA LEU A 5 -9.64 -39.41 16.05
C LEU A 5 -9.05 -38.74 17.29
N TRP A 6 -8.93 -37.39 17.25
CA TRP A 6 -8.88 -36.60 18.48
C TRP A 6 -10.01 -35.58 18.45
N ILE A 7 -11.01 -35.86 19.24
CA ILE A 7 -12.05 -34.93 19.69
C ILE A 7 -11.59 -34.45 21.06
N VAL A 8 -11.87 -33.23 21.42
CA VAL A 8 -11.90 -32.58 22.76
C VAL A 8 -11.42 -31.12 22.51
N GLY A 9 -12.08 -30.09 22.89
CA GLY A 9 -13.21 -29.79 23.70
C GLY A 9 -13.28 -28.28 23.82
N LEU A 10 -14.47 -27.78 23.77
CA LEU A 10 -14.84 -26.37 23.91
C LEU A 10 -14.86 -25.98 25.41
N PRO A 11 -14.44 -24.79 25.83
CA PRO A 11 -15.08 -24.13 26.95
C PRO A 11 -15.75 -22.82 26.52
N ILE A 12 -17.04 -22.80 26.76
CA ILE A 12 -17.91 -21.64 26.83
C ILE A 12 -17.56 -20.85 28.09
N PHE A 13 -17.21 -19.56 27.98
CA PHE A 13 -17.28 -18.65 29.12
C PHE A 13 -18.34 -17.59 28.84
N LEU A 14 -19.49 -17.79 29.50
CA LEU A 14 -20.44 -16.70 29.79
C LEU A 14 -19.92 -15.94 31.01
N ALA A 15 -19.81 -14.63 30.91
CA ALA A 15 -19.80 -13.77 32.07
C ALA A 15 -20.70 -12.56 31.78
N ALA A 16 -21.89 -12.60 32.32
CA ALA A 16 -22.78 -11.46 32.50
C ALA A 16 -22.32 -10.71 33.75
N CYS A 17 -22.27 -9.38 33.71
CA CYS A 17 -22.38 -8.54 34.90
C CYS A 17 -23.16 -7.26 34.57
N SER A 18 -24.20 -7.14 35.34
CA SER A 18 -25.27 -6.19 35.40
C SER A 18 -24.81 -4.78 35.86
N ALA A 19 -25.53 -3.76 35.42
CA ALA A 19 -25.54 -2.41 36.00
C ALA A 19 -26.21 -2.35 37.36
N PRO A 20 -25.98 -1.32 38.18
CA PRO A 20 -27.12 -0.46 38.53
C PRO A 20 -26.83 1.06 38.48
N GLY A 21 -27.79 1.78 38.12
CA GLY A 21 -28.40 2.99 38.21
C GLY A 21 -28.02 3.95 39.37
N GLY A 22 -28.08 5.24 39.07
CA GLY A 22 -28.01 6.35 40.01
C GLY A 22 -28.67 7.58 39.40
N LEU A 23 -29.86 7.83 39.87
CA LEU A 23 -30.66 9.02 39.67
C LEU A 23 -30.16 10.19 40.51
N TYR A 24 -30.58 11.40 40.20
CA TYR A 24 -30.57 12.73 40.84
C TYR A 24 -29.55 13.69 40.20
N GLY A 25 -29.91 14.91 39.82
CA GLY A 25 -30.92 15.82 40.24
C GLY A 25 -31.02 17.03 39.32
N SER A 26 -32.17 17.61 39.40
CA SER A 26 -32.66 18.79 38.66
C SER A 26 -32.03 20.10 39.06
N ALA A 27 -31.78 20.94 38.05
CA ALA A 27 -32.00 22.40 37.88
C ALA A 27 -31.66 23.38 39.01
N PRO A 28 -31.55 24.72 38.78
CA PRO A 28 -32.28 25.52 37.81
C PRO A 28 -31.49 26.56 36.99
N ALA A 29 -32.22 27.21 36.10
CA ALA A 29 -31.84 28.27 35.20
C ALA A 29 -31.27 29.53 35.86
N ALA A 30 -30.35 30.19 35.19
CA ALA A 30 -30.13 31.62 35.28
C ALA A 30 -29.93 32.19 33.88
N SER A 31 -30.91 32.92 33.43
CA SER A 31 -30.85 33.79 32.26
C SER A 31 -29.86 34.94 32.53
N SER A 32 -28.90 35.11 31.68
CA SER A 32 -28.14 36.36 31.59
C SER A 32 -28.03 36.75 30.12
N THR A 33 -28.90 37.64 29.73
CA THR A 33 -28.87 38.41 28.50
C THR A 33 -27.62 39.33 28.53
N ALA A 34 -26.66 39.06 27.74
CA ALA A 34 -25.58 40.04 27.47
C ALA A 34 -25.48 40.20 25.94
N SER A 35 -26.04 41.31 25.46
CA SER A 35 -25.75 41.85 24.15
C SER A 35 -24.26 42.20 24.04
N ALA A 36 -23.58 41.54 23.11
CA ALA A 36 -22.26 41.95 22.67
C ALA A 36 -22.32 42.53 21.26
N PRO A 37 -21.59 43.57 20.95
CA PRO A 37 -21.64 44.28 19.66
C PRO A 37 -20.99 43.41 18.57
N ALA A 38 -21.63 43.40 17.41
CA ALA A 38 -21.12 42.79 16.19
C ALA A 38 -19.84 43.46 15.73
N ALA A 39 -18.72 42.80 15.96
CA ALA A 39 -17.48 43.15 15.31
C ALA A 39 -17.50 42.54 13.87
N SER A 40 -17.61 43.41 12.89
CA SER A 40 -17.39 43.05 11.47
C SER A 40 -15.93 42.57 11.31
N ALA A 41 -15.72 41.29 11.35
CA ALA A 41 -14.46 40.71 10.94
C ALA A 41 -14.39 40.72 9.40
N SER A 42 -13.59 41.63 8.85
CA SER A 42 -13.14 41.55 7.47
C SER A 42 -12.47 40.18 7.26
N ALA A 43 -13.13 39.32 6.51
CA ALA A 43 -12.54 38.07 6.07
C ALA A 43 -11.38 38.38 5.12
N SER A 44 -10.17 38.39 5.65
CA SER A 44 -8.95 38.38 4.83
C SER A 44 -8.95 37.06 4.07
N ALA A 45 -9.05 37.14 2.73
CA ALA A 45 -8.96 35.97 1.85
C ALA A 45 -7.62 35.30 2.08
N ALA A 46 -7.65 34.19 2.79
CA ALA A 46 -6.48 33.33 2.93
C ALA A 46 -6.11 32.77 1.53
N THR A 47 -4.97 33.18 1.03
CA THR A 47 -4.34 32.54 -0.12
C THR A 47 -4.28 31.03 0.12
N PRO A 48 -4.80 30.18 -0.77
CA PRO A 48 -4.72 28.73 -0.57
C PRO A 48 -3.24 28.35 -0.43
N ALA A 49 -2.90 27.73 0.70
CA ALA A 49 -1.58 27.17 0.88
C ALA A 49 -1.32 26.11 -0.22
N PRO A 50 -0.10 26.05 -0.78
CA PRO A 50 0.22 25.04 -1.78
C PRO A 50 -0.04 23.65 -1.19
N THR A 51 -0.90 22.89 -1.86
CA THR A 51 -1.16 21.50 -1.50
C THR A 51 0.17 20.77 -1.45
N PRO A 52 0.53 20.08 -0.34
CA PRO A 52 1.78 19.32 -0.28
C PRO A 52 1.76 18.28 -1.40
N VAL A 53 2.66 18.44 -2.37
CA VAL A 53 2.88 17.43 -3.41
C VAL A 53 3.41 16.20 -2.68
N ALA A 54 2.68 15.08 -2.74
CA ALA A 54 3.14 13.82 -2.18
C ALA A 54 4.52 13.50 -2.76
N PRO A 55 5.48 13.02 -1.96
CA PRO A 55 6.81 12.72 -2.45
C PRO A 55 6.71 11.69 -3.58
N ALA A 56 7.33 11.98 -4.72
CA ALA A 56 7.37 11.06 -5.86
C ALA A 56 7.98 9.73 -5.41
N SER A 57 7.38 8.62 -5.85
CA SER A 57 7.95 7.29 -5.57
C SER A 57 9.28 7.15 -6.27
N VAL A 58 10.34 6.81 -5.53
CA VAL A 58 11.70 6.66 -6.06
C VAL A 58 11.97 5.18 -6.32
N ILE A 59 12.42 4.87 -7.53
CA ILE A 59 12.96 3.57 -7.92
C ILE A 59 14.48 3.67 -7.93
N ALA A 60 15.14 2.75 -7.27
CA ALA A 60 16.58 2.69 -7.13
C ALA A 60 17.15 1.42 -7.76
N THR A 61 18.47 1.39 -7.92
CA THR A 61 19.20 0.18 -8.26
C THR A 61 19.86 -0.41 -7.02
N GLN A 62 19.94 -1.74 -6.96
CA GLN A 62 20.60 -2.48 -5.89
C GLN A 62 21.40 -3.65 -6.44
N ASN A 63 22.59 -3.89 -5.89
CA ASN A 63 23.42 -5.01 -6.27
C ASN A 63 23.07 -6.23 -5.42
N THR A 64 22.84 -7.35 -6.09
CA THR A 64 22.49 -8.64 -5.47
C THR A 64 23.30 -9.76 -6.11
N ARG A 65 23.09 -11.00 -5.69
CA ARG A 65 23.67 -12.17 -6.35
C ARG A 65 23.21 -12.37 -7.80
N LEU A 66 22.07 -11.76 -8.16
CA LEU A 66 21.55 -11.78 -9.53
C LEU A 66 22.09 -10.62 -10.38
N GLY A 67 23.03 -9.84 -9.84
CA GLY A 67 23.52 -8.61 -10.45
C GLY A 67 22.72 -7.39 -9.99
N THR A 68 22.73 -6.34 -10.80
CA THR A 68 22.02 -5.09 -10.52
C THR A 68 20.51 -5.26 -10.81
N ILE A 69 19.72 -5.00 -9.82
CA ILE A 69 18.24 -5.10 -9.87
C ILE A 69 17.59 -3.75 -9.58
N LEU A 70 16.29 -3.66 -9.83
CA LEU A 70 15.47 -2.54 -9.38
C LEU A 70 14.88 -2.81 -7.99
N ALA A 71 14.88 -1.78 -7.17
CA ALA A 71 14.30 -1.78 -5.83
C ALA A 71 13.49 -0.51 -5.58
N ASP A 72 12.58 -0.55 -4.62
CA ASP A 72 11.90 0.64 -4.13
C ASP A 72 12.77 1.43 -3.13
N ALA A 73 12.25 2.55 -2.63
CA ALA A 73 12.96 3.42 -1.69
C ALA A 73 13.30 2.73 -0.34
N GLN A 74 12.66 1.61 -0.01
CA GLN A 74 12.93 0.80 1.17
C GLN A 74 13.91 -0.35 0.88
N GLY A 75 14.43 -0.43 -0.34
CA GLY A 75 15.34 -1.49 -0.78
C GLY A 75 14.64 -2.83 -1.07
N ARG A 76 13.31 -2.85 -1.15
CA ARG A 76 12.58 -4.08 -1.52
C ARG A 76 12.74 -4.32 -3.01
N THR A 77 13.05 -5.56 -3.36
CA THR A 77 13.20 -5.99 -4.74
C THR A 77 11.91 -5.83 -5.53
N LEU A 78 12.04 -5.32 -6.74
CA LEU A 78 10.92 -5.17 -7.65
C LEU A 78 10.88 -6.31 -8.67
N TYR A 79 9.67 -6.79 -8.92
CA TYR A 79 9.39 -7.91 -9.81
C TYR A 79 8.38 -7.50 -10.87
N TYR A 80 8.38 -8.25 -11.97
CA TYR A 80 7.37 -8.19 -13.01
C TYR A 80 6.83 -9.58 -13.32
N PHE A 81 5.63 -9.62 -13.87
CA PHE A 81 4.88 -10.85 -14.16
C PHE A 81 4.80 -11.10 -15.67
N LEU A 82 5.33 -12.21 -16.17
CA LEU A 82 5.43 -12.45 -17.61
C LEU A 82 4.09 -12.34 -18.38
N PRO A 83 2.93 -12.79 -17.84
CA PRO A 83 1.64 -12.61 -18.51
C PRO A 83 1.20 -11.14 -18.68
N GLU A 84 1.84 -10.19 -17.99
CA GLU A 84 1.51 -8.76 -18.03
C GLU A 84 2.31 -7.97 -19.09
N ARG A 85 2.96 -8.67 -19.98
CA ARG A 85 3.66 -8.05 -21.11
C ARG A 85 2.76 -7.08 -21.85
N GLY A 86 3.29 -5.89 -22.16
CA GLY A 86 2.53 -4.83 -22.82
C GLY A 86 1.61 -4.03 -21.91
N GLY A 87 1.84 -4.05 -20.59
CA GLY A 87 1.19 -3.16 -19.65
C GLY A 87 -0.22 -3.59 -19.23
N LYS A 88 -0.55 -4.88 -19.32
CA LYS A 88 -1.82 -5.40 -18.79
C LYS A 88 -1.67 -5.76 -17.31
N ILE A 89 -2.67 -5.44 -16.49
CA ILE A 89 -2.76 -5.94 -15.12
C ILE A 89 -3.53 -7.27 -15.13
N VAL A 90 -2.85 -8.37 -14.82
CA VAL A 90 -3.40 -9.72 -14.68
C VAL A 90 -3.50 -10.10 -13.21
N CYS A 91 -2.49 -9.76 -12.40
CA CYS A 91 -2.47 -9.96 -10.95
C CYS A 91 -3.34 -8.91 -10.26
N SER A 92 -4.66 -9.11 -10.25
CA SER A 92 -5.65 -8.19 -9.66
C SER A 92 -6.45 -8.80 -8.51
N SER A 93 -6.53 -10.13 -8.40
CA SER A 93 -7.24 -10.81 -7.31
C SER A 93 -6.49 -10.65 -5.98
N SER A 94 -7.23 -10.64 -4.86
CA SER A 94 -6.63 -10.61 -3.51
C SER A 94 -5.68 -11.79 -3.27
N ALA A 95 -5.98 -12.96 -3.81
CA ALA A 95 -5.10 -14.12 -3.74
C ALA A 95 -3.72 -13.83 -4.36
N CYS A 96 -3.67 -13.13 -5.50
CA CYS A 96 -2.41 -12.76 -6.13
C CYS A 96 -1.73 -11.60 -5.38
N THR A 97 -2.46 -10.53 -5.10
CA THR A 97 -1.87 -9.30 -4.52
C THR A 97 -1.42 -9.46 -3.06
N ASN A 98 -1.90 -10.48 -2.34
CA ASN A 98 -1.36 -10.82 -1.02
C ASN A 98 0.06 -11.39 -1.09
N TYR A 99 0.39 -12.15 -2.15
CA TYR A 99 1.74 -12.67 -2.38
C TYR A 99 2.61 -11.67 -3.14
N TRP A 100 2.01 -10.93 -4.05
CA TRP A 100 2.66 -9.98 -4.95
C TRP A 100 2.02 -8.60 -4.82
N PRO A 101 2.30 -7.88 -3.73
CA PRO A 101 1.80 -6.53 -3.54
C PRO A 101 2.24 -5.61 -4.68
N PRO A 102 1.31 -4.89 -5.33
CA PRO A 102 1.67 -3.95 -6.37
C PRO A 102 2.50 -2.79 -5.81
N SER A 103 3.53 -2.39 -6.52
CA SER A 103 4.28 -1.18 -6.20
C SER A 103 3.46 0.05 -6.63
N LEU A 104 2.89 0.75 -5.67
CA LEU A 104 2.00 1.88 -5.92
C LEU A 104 2.77 3.20 -5.89
N SER A 105 2.36 4.14 -6.75
CA SER A 105 2.84 5.50 -6.70
C SER A 105 2.16 6.25 -5.54
N ALA A 106 2.95 6.97 -4.75
CA ALA A 106 2.46 7.82 -3.67
C ALA A 106 1.81 9.13 -4.18
N GLY A 107 1.87 9.36 -5.48
CA GLY A 107 1.34 10.53 -6.19
C GLY A 107 2.30 11.00 -7.27
N GLY A 108 1.78 11.37 -8.43
CA GLY A 108 2.57 11.78 -9.58
C GLY A 108 3.37 10.65 -10.25
N ASN A 109 4.24 11.02 -11.16
CA ASN A 109 5.11 10.08 -11.86
C ASN A 109 6.27 9.62 -10.95
N PRO A 110 6.62 8.33 -10.96
CA PRO A 110 7.79 7.84 -10.24
C PRO A 110 9.07 8.41 -10.84
N THR A 111 10.11 8.54 -10.02
CA THR A 111 11.44 8.98 -10.44
C THR A 111 12.45 7.85 -10.25
N GLY A 112 13.46 7.80 -11.10
CA GLY A 112 14.57 6.85 -11.00
C GLY A 112 15.81 7.50 -10.41
N SER A 113 16.51 6.77 -9.53
CA SER A 113 17.87 7.14 -9.12
C SER A 113 18.90 6.82 -10.22
N ALA A 114 20.16 7.18 -9.99
CA ALA A 114 21.26 6.81 -10.89
C ALA A 114 21.26 5.30 -11.18
N GLY A 115 21.42 4.94 -12.46
CA GLY A 115 21.41 3.56 -12.93
C GLY A 115 20.04 3.02 -13.34
N VAL A 116 18.94 3.72 -13.07
CA VAL A 116 17.61 3.39 -13.60
C VAL A 116 17.51 4.00 -15.00
N THR A 117 17.66 3.18 -16.04
CA THR A 117 17.82 3.63 -17.43
C THR A 117 16.56 3.48 -18.29
N GLY A 118 15.62 2.63 -17.87
CA GLY A 118 14.36 2.41 -18.58
C GLY A 118 13.29 3.44 -18.22
N GLN A 119 12.26 3.49 -19.03
CA GLN A 119 11.15 4.41 -18.83
C GLN A 119 10.29 4.00 -17.62
N LEU A 120 10.13 4.91 -16.68
CA LEU A 120 9.17 4.81 -15.59
C LEU A 120 7.84 5.42 -15.98
N GLY A 121 6.76 4.85 -15.47
CA GLY A 121 5.40 5.35 -15.68
C GLY A 121 4.46 4.82 -14.63
N VAL A 122 3.18 5.04 -14.84
CA VAL A 122 2.11 4.51 -13.98
C VAL A 122 0.98 3.91 -14.83
N ILE A 123 0.32 2.92 -14.28
CA ILE A 123 -0.89 2.32 -14.85
C ILE A 123 -2.00 2.34 -13.80
N ALA A 124 -3.22 2.72 -14.21
CA ALA A 124 -4.36 2.75 -13.32
C ALA A 124 -4.77 1.34 -12.85
N ARG A 125 -5.01 1.21 -11.55
CA ARG A 125 -5.68 0.05 -10.93
C ARG A 125 -7.07 0.46 -10.43
N GLY A 126 -7.88 -0.54 -10.07
CA GLY A 126 -9.17 -0.27 -9.43
C GLY A 126 -9.02 0.58 -8.16
N GLY A 127 -10.07 1.35 -7.83
CA GLY A 127 -10.09 2.20 -6.63
C GLY A 127 -9.23 3.47 -6.72
N GLY A 128 -8.83 3.91 -7.91
CA GLY A 128 -8.04 5.13 -8.12
C GLY A 128 -6.54 4.98 -7.83
N ALA A 129 -6.08 3.78 -7.49
CA ALA A 129 -4.67 3.52 -7.27
C ALA A 129 -3.88 3.57 -8.58
N GLN A 130 -2.64 4.04 -8.51
CA GLN A 130 -1.69 4.10 -9.63
C GLN A 130 -0.54 3.13 -9.34
N GLN A 131 -0.36 2.12 -10.17
CA GLN A 131 0.77 1.20 -10.04
C GLN A 131 1.94 1.64 -10.89
N ILE A 132 3.13 1.60 -10.32
CA ILE A 132 4.38 1.94 -11.01
C ILE A 132 4.65 0.91 -12.10
N THR A 133 5.09 1.41 -13.26
CA THR A 133 5.57 0.58 -14.37
C THR A 133 7.02 0.93 -14.71
N TYR A 134 7.76 -0.07 -15.21
CA TYR A 134 9.09 0.10 -15.78
C TYR A 134 9.15 -0.60 -17.14
N ALA A 135 9.57 0.11 -18.16
CA ALA A 135 9.56 -0.38 -19.55
C ALA A 135 8.20 -1.02 -19.91
N THR A 136 7.11 -0.38 -19.53
CA THR A 136 5.69 -0.81 -19.62
C THR A 136 5.26 -1.94 -18.69
N TRP A 137 6.16 -2.65 -18.02
CA TRP A 137 5.81 -3.73 -17.09
C TRP A 137 5.30 -3.19 -15.74
N PRO A 138 4.13 -3.62 -15.26
CA PRO A 138 3.70 -3.34 -13.90
C PRO A 138 4.66 -3.95 -12.87
N LEU A 139 5.03 -3.19 -11.86
CA LEU A 139 5.99 -3.60 -10.84
C LEU A 139 5.29 -4.05 -9.54
N TYR A 140 5.88 -5.05 -8.91
CA TYR A 140 5.40 -5.68 -7.69
C TYR A 140 6.55 -5.89 -6.71
N THR A 141 6.23 -6.02 -5.43
CA THR A 141 7.11 -6.62 -4.43
C THR A 141 6.70 -8.06 -4.18
N PHE A 142 7.51 -8.84 -3.46
CA PHE A 142 7.18 -10.20 -3.08
C PHE A 142 7.03 -10.31 -1.55
N ALA A 143 5.90 -10.85 -1.08
CA ALA A 143 5.63 -10.98 0.35
C ALA A 143 6.61 -11.94 1.07
N GLY A 144 7.27 -12.82 0.32
CA GLY A 144 8.28 -13.73 0.86
C GLY A 144 9.67 -13.09 1.04
N ASP A 145 9.89 -11.85 0.55
CA ASP A 145 11.13 -11.11 0.79
C ASP A 145 11.01 -10.32 2.11
N SER A 146 11.69 -10.77 3.14
CA SER A 146 11.65 -10.18 4.48
C SER A 146 12.72 -9.11 4.75
N ALA A 147 13.68 -8.97 3.84
CA ALA A 147 14.78 -8.00 3.95
C ALA A 147 15.10 -7.37 2.59
N ALA A 148 15.69 -6.18 2.64
CA ALA A 148 16.19 -5.48 1.46
C ALA A 148 17.17 -6.35 0.66
N GLY A 149 17.03 -6.33 -0.67
CA GLY A 149 17.88 -7.08 -1.60
C GLY A 149 17.64 -8.59 -1.64
N GLN A 150 16.66 -9.10 -0.91
CA GLN A 150 16.22 -10.49 -1.11
C GLN A 150 15.56 -10.62 -2.48
N THR A 151 15.77 -11.76 -3.11
CA THR A 151 15.28 -12.05 -4.46
C THR A 151 14.58 -13.42 -4.51
N SER A 152 13.88 -13.78 -3.43
CA SER A 152 13.26 -15.11 -3.26
C SER A 152 12.11 -15.33 -4.27
N GLY A 153 11.56 -14.27 -4.82
CA GLY A 153 10.54 -14.29 -5.86
C GLY A 153 11.06 -14.58 -7.26
N GLN A 154 12.39 -14.62 -7.48
CA GLN A 154 12.96 -14.86 -8.80
C GLN A 154 12.57 -16.24 -9.34
N GLY A 155 11.93 -16.25 -10.51
CA GLY A 155 11.56 -17.48 -11.20
C GLY A 155 10.38 -18.23 -10.59
N VAL A 156 9.72 -17.69 -9.57
CA VAL A 156 8.52 -18.30 -8.98
C VAL A 156 7.44 -18.42 -10.05
N VAL A 157 6.81 -19.60 -10.12
CA VAL A 157 5.67 -19.88 -11.00
C VAL A 157 4.41 -19.92 -10.16
N GLY A 158 3.45 -19.10 -10.51
CA GLY A 158 2.16 -19.00 -9.82
C GLY A 158 1.21 -18.04 -10.55
N PHE A 159 -0.07 -18.15 -10.26
CA PHE A 159 -1.11 -17.29 -10.83
C PHE A 159 -1.15 -17.28 -12.38
N GLY A 160 -0.77 -18.40 -12.99
CA GLY A 160 -0.79 -18.56 -14.44
C GLY A 160 0.46 -18.10 -15.18
N GLY A 161 1.56 -17.79 -14.48
CA GLY A 161 2.80 -17.37 -15.13
C GLY A 161 4.01 -17.38 -14.21
N LYS A 162 5.12 -16.87 -14.75
CA LYS A 162 6.39 -16.77 -14.03
C LYS A 162 6.67 -15.32 -13.62
N TRP A 163 7.22 -15.16 -12.41
CA TRP A 163 7.65 -13.91 -11.83
C TRP A 163 9.17 -13.76 -11.97
N MET A 164 9.60 -12.58 -12.34
CA MET A 164 11.02 -12.28 -12.58
C MET A 164 11.42 -10.99 -11.89
N VAL A 165 12.63 -10.92 -11.40
CA VAL A 165 13.22 -9.68 -10.85
C VAL A 165 13.36 -8.65 -11.97
N ALA A 166 12.92 -7.45 -11.72
CA ALA A 166 13.11 -6.32 -12.62
C ALA A 166 14.56 -5.81 -12.55
N THR A 167 15.16 -5.63 -13.72
CA THR A 167 16.53 -5.12 -13.85
C THR A 167 16.54 -3.82 -14.66
N PRO A 168 17.59 -2.98 -14.55
CA PRO A 168 17.70 -1.77 -15.37
C PRO A 168 17.63 -2.03 -16.87
N GLY A 169 18.07 -3.20 -17.32
CA GLY A 169 18.03 -3.61 -18.74
C GLY A 169 16.72 -4.24 -19.22
N LEU A 170 15.67 -4.26 -18.37
CA LEU A 170 14.37 -4.80 -18.75
C LEU A 170 13.79 -4.03 -19.94
N GLN A 171 13.40 -4.77 -20.98
CA GLN A 171 12.80 -4.23 -22.20
C GLN A 171 11.27 -4.46 -22.22
N PRO A 172 10.51 -3.65 -22.98
CA PRO A 172 9.06 -3.79 -23.13
C PRO A 172 8.59 -5.15 -23.65
#